data_839928af51f4d177315f6c79a340c697
#
_entry.id   839928af51f4d177315f6c79a340c697
#
_cell.length_a   1.000
_cell.length_b   1.000
_cell.length_c   1.000
_cell.angle_alpha   90.00
_cell.angle_beta   90.00
_cell.angle_gamma   90.00
#
_symmetry.space_group_name_H-M   'P 1'
#
loop_
_entity.id
_entity.type
_entity.pdbx_description
1 polymer ?
#
loop_
_entity_poly.entity_id
_entity_poly.type
_entity_poly.pdbx_seq_one_letter_code
_entity_poly.pdbx_strand_id
1 'polypeptide(L)'
;VGESHEDVVKAMRTLTPTHIVFNGKVGALTGKNALTAKVGETVLIVHSQANRDTRPHLIGGHGDYVWATGKFRNPPERDLETWFIPGGCAGAALYTFLQPGIYAYVNHNLIEAFELGAAAHFTVTGEWNDDLMTSVTPPSGV
;
A
#
# COMPACT_ATOMS: atom_id res chain seq x y z
N VAL A 1 -17.69 -1.53 -17.21
CA VAL A 1 -17.04 -0.29 -17.63
C VAL A 1 -17.85 0.26 -18.77
N GLY A 2 -18.25 1.53 -18.69
CA GLY A 2 -18.95 2.20 -19.76
C GLY A 2 -18.11 2.23 -21.04
N GLU A 3 -18.76 2.07 -22.18
CA GLU A 3 -18.09 2.09 -23.48
C GLU A 3 -17.97 3.51 -24.03
N SER A 4 -18.62 4.47 -23.40
CA SER A 4 -18.60 5.86 -23.77
C SER A 4 -18.22 6.79 -22.62
N HIS A 5 -17.81 8.01 -22.96
CA HIS A 5 -17.55 9.06 -21.99
C HIS A 5 -18.80 9.40 -21.15
N GLU A 6 -19.97 9.39 -21.74
CA GLU A 6 -21.25 9.63 -21.05
C GLU A 6 -21.51 8.56 -19.97
N ASP A 7 -21.29 7.29 -20.28
CA ASP A 7 -21.50 6.18 -19.33
C ASP A 7 -20.50 6.27 -18.17
N VAL A 8 -19.26 6.63 -18.45
CA VAL A 8 -18.24 6.88 -17.42
C VAL A 8 -18.68 8.00 -16.48
N VAL A 9 -19.07 9.15 -17.04
CA VAL A 9 -19.53 10.30 -16.25
C VAL A 9 -20.78 9.96 -15.43
N LYS A 10 -21.72 9.23 -16.03
CA LYS A 10 -22.94 8.77 -15.34
C LYS A 10 -22.61 7.88 -14.14
N ALA A 11 -21.69 6.93 -14.31
CA ALA A 11 -21.24 6.08 -13.22
C ALA A 11 -20.53 6.86 -12.10
N MET A 12 -19.77 7.89 -12.45
CA MET A 12 -19.01 8.70 -11.49
C MET A 12 -19.88 9.71 -10.72
N ARG A 13 -21.06 10.06 -11.19
CA ARG A 13 -21.93 11.10 -10.57
C ARG A 13 -22.34 10.79 -9.14
N THR A 14 -22.42 9.53 -8.76
CA THR A 14 -22.77 9.12 -7.39
C THR A 14 -21.67 9.38 -6.39
N LEU A 15 -20.42 9.58 -6.86
CA LEU A 15 -19.21 9.65 -6.05
C LEU A 15 -18.95 8.40 -5.19
N THR A 16 -19.69 7.33 -5.44
CA THR A 16 -19.55 6.05 -4.74
C THR A 16 -18.82 5.06 -5.64
N PRO A 17 -17.55 4.75 -5.36
CA PRO A 17 -16.80 3.80 -6.17
C PRO A 17 -17.29 2.38 -5.96
N THR A 18 -17.27 1.57 -7.02
CA THR A 18 -17.48 0.12 -6.94
C THR A 18 -16.19 -0.63 -6.65
N HIS A 19 -15.07 -0.07 -7.09
CA HIS A 19 -13.72 -0.62 -6.89
C HIS A 19 -12.74 0.51 -6.62
N ILE A 20 -11.81 0.25 -5.70
CA ILE A 20 -10.65 1.07 -5.43
C ILE A 20 -9.45 0.14 -5.50
N VAL A 21 -8.59 0.32 -6.49
CA VAL A 21 -7.61 -0.72 -6.85
C VAL A 21 -6.24 -0.13 -7.13
N PHE A 22 -5.20 -0.93 -6.92
CA PHE A 22 -3.87 -0.65 -7.41
C PHE A 22 -3.68 -1.23 -8.81
N ASN A 23 -3.01 -0.48 -9.67
CA ASN A 23 -2.63 -0.90 -11.03
C ASN A 23 -3.80 -1.49 -11.84
N GLY A 24 -4.98 -0.88 -11.71
CA GLY A 24 -6.11 -1.06 -12.62
C GLY A 24 -7.04 -2.23 -12.33
N LYS A 25 -6.78 -3.09 -11.35
CA LYS A 25 -7.69 -4.19 -11.00
C LYS A 25 -7.47 -4.72 -9.58
N VAL A 26 -8.50 -5.34 -9.02
CA VAL A 26 -8.40 -6.10 -7.76
C VAL A 26 -7.36 -7.21 -7.92
N GLY A 27 -6.49 -7.35 -6.95
CA GLY A 27 -5.47 -8.40 -6.92
C GLY A 27 -4.32 -8.23 -7.93
N ALA A 28 -4.18 -7.04 -8.53
CA ALA A 28 -3.07 -6.80 -9.46
C ALA A 28 -1.70 -7.05 -8.84
N LEU A 29 -1.55 -6.79 -7.54
CA LEU A 29 -0.30 -6.88 -6.78
C LEU A 29 -0.44 -7.78 -5.54
N THR A 30 -1.23 -8.84 -5.60
CA THR A 30 -1.43 -9.78 -4.50
C THR A 30 -1.19 -11.23 -4.93
N GLY A 31 -1.04 -12.14 -3.97
CA GLY A 31 -0.80 -13.55 -4.24
C GLY A 31 0.43 -13.78 -5.12
N LYS A 32 0.26 -14.51 -6.21
CA LYS A 32 1.35 -14.77 -7.18
C LYS A 32 1.88 -13.53 -7.92
N ASN A 33 1.13 -12.44 -7.88
CA ASN A 33 1.51 -11.16 -8.47
C ASN A 33 2.07 -10.17 -7.42
N ALA A 34 2.29 -10.61 -6.20
CA ALA A 34 2.85 -9.78 -5.14
C ALA A 34 4.22 -9.23 -5.54
N LEU A 35 4.52 -8.04 -5.08
CA LEU A 35 5.86 -7.47 -5.15
C LEU A 35 6.81 -8.31 -4.28
N THR A 36 8.07 -8.33 -4.62
CA THR A 36 9.07 -9.12 -3.89
C THR A 36 10.19 -8.23 -3.37
N ALA A 37 10.70 -8.58 -2.19
CA ALA A 37 11.89 -7.97 -1.62
C ALA A 37 12.63 -8.98 -0.75
N LYS A 38 13.80 -8.60 -0.25
CA LYS A 38 14.58 -9.36 0.72
C LYS A 38 14.78 -8.54 1.99
N VAL A 39 14.99 -9.22 3.10
CA VAL A 39 15.46 -8.57 4.34
C VAL A 39 16.71 -7.76 4.05
N GLY A 40 16.75 -6.52 4.50
CA GLY A 40 17.81 -5.55 4.26
C GLY A 40 17.65 -4.70 2.99
N GLU A 41 16.72 -5.04 2.10
CA GLU A 41 16.43 -4.18 0.94
C GLU A 41 15.58 -2.99 1.33
N THR A 42 15.99 -1.82 0.82
CA THR A 42 15.19 -0.60 0.89
C THR A 42 14.43 -0.42 -0.41
N VAL A 43 13.12 -0.28 -0.33
CA VAL A 43 12.26 -0.05 -1.49
C VAL A 43 11.74 1.38 -1.50
N LEU A 44 11.61 1.95 -2.68
CA LEU A 44 10.90 3.20 -2.92
C LEU A 44 9.52 2.88 -3.47
N ILE A 45 8.49 3.16 -2.69
CA ILE A 45 7.10 3.06 -3.12
C ILE A 45 6.70 4.40 -3.70
N VAL A 46 6.41 4.44 -5.00
CA VAL A 46 5.85 5.61 -5.68
C VAL A 46 4.36 5.39 -5.86
N HIS A 47 3.56 6.32 -5.37
CA HIS A 47 2.11 6.22 -5.38
C HIS A 47 1.49 7.42 -6.10
N SER A 48 0.91 7.17 -7.28
CA SER A 48 0.09 8.14 -7.98
C SER A 48 -1.37 7.89 -7.66
N GLN A 49 -2.03 8.88 -7.08
CA GLN A 49 -3.42 8.78 -6.66
C GLN A 49 -4.34 9.42 -7.72
N ALA A 50 -5.37 8.68 -8.11
CA ALA A 50 -6.35 9.15 -9.08
C ALA A 50 -7.41 10.06 -8.43
N ASN A 51 -8.69 9.69 -8.46
CA ASN A 51 -9.78 10.62 -8.12
C ASN A 51 -10.04 10.82 -6.63
N ARG A 52 -9.83 9.79 -5.82
CA ARG A 52 -10.13 9.82 -4.38
C ARG A 52 -8.87 10.02 -3.57
N ASP A 53 -9.04 10.57 -2.38
CA ASP A 53 -7.98 10.60 -1.39
C ASP A 53 -7.66 9.19 -0.89
N THR A 54 -6.44 8.99 -0.46
CA THR A 54 -6.00 7.73 0.13
C THR A 54 -5.15 7.97 1.38
N ARG A 55 -5.11 6.98 2.22
CA ARG A 55 -4.25 6.94 3.41
C ARG A 55 -3.40 5.68 3.37
N PRO A 56 -2.27 5.73 2.64
CA PRO A 56 -1.40 4.57 2.55
C PRO A 56 -0.83 4.15 3.90
N HIS A 57 -0.77 2.85 4.10
CA HIS A 57 -0.16 2.21 5.25
C HIS A 57 0.50 0.91 4.82
N LEU A 58 1.68 0.62 5.34
CA LEU A 58 2.37 -0.64 5.12
C LEU A 58 2.23 -1.51 6.36
N ILE A 59 1.28 -2.46 6.34
CA ILE A 59 1.07 -3.40 7.44
C ILE A 59 2.31 -4.29 7.56
N GLY A 60 2.91 -4.32 8.75
CA GLY A 60 4.16 -5.02 9.05
C GLY A 60 5.39 -4.12 9.01
N GLY A 61 5.24 -2.89 8.52
CA GLY A 61 6.28 -1.88 8.48
C GLY A 61 5.70 -0.48 8.65
N HIS A 62 6.37 0.50 8.08
CA HIS A 62 5.95 1.91 8.06
C HIS A 62 6.66 2.64 6.91
N GLY A 63 6.59 3.96 6.86
CA GLY A 63 7.43 4.76 5.99
C GLY A 63 8.62 5.32 6.77
N ASP A 64 9.83 4.82 6.52
CA ASP A 64 11.06 5.36 7.14
C ASP A 64 11.25 6.83 6.74
N TYR A 65 10.98 7.12 5.46
CA TYR A 65 10.97 8.47 4.89
C TYR A 65 9.78 8.61 3.97
N VAL A 66 9.00 9.67 4.14
CA VAL A 66 7.76 9.90 3.39
C VAL A 66 7.73 11.29 2.78
N TRP A 67 7.51 11.36 1.47
CA TRP A 67 7.19 12.57 0.73
C TRP A 67 5.72 12.50 0.34
N ALA A 68 4.85 12.92 1.26
CA ALA A 68 3.40 12.80 1.08
C ALA A 68 2.86 13.57 -0.14
N THR A 69 3.59 14.61 -0.59
CA THR A 69 3.27 15.37 -1.80
C THR A 69 4.12 14.98 -3.01
N GLY A 70 4.97 13.97 -2.90
CA GLY A 70 5.87 13.52 -3.96
C GLY A 70 7.00 14.50 -4.33
N LYS A 71 7.24 15.53 -3.54
CA LYS A 71 8.27 16.55 -3.81
C LYS A 71 9.59 16.19 -3.14
N PHE A 72 10.46 15.46 -3.83
CA PHE A 72 11.76 15.04 -3.29
C PHE A 72 12.72 16.19 -2.92
N ARG A 73 12.45 17.41 -3.37
CA ARG A 73 13.22 18.61 -2.94
C ARG A 73 12.88 19.04 -1.52
N ASN A 74 11.74 18.65 -1.00
CA ASN A 74 11.36 18.91 0.38
C ASN A 74 12.00 17.84 1.27
N PRO A 75 12.39 18.18 2.51
CA PRO A 75 12.76 17.16 3.47
C PRO A 75 11.58 16.21 3.69
N PRO A 76 11.82 14.88 3.74
CA PRO A 76 10.76 13.93 4.04
C PRO A 76 10.34 14.00 5.50
N GLU A 77 9.11 13.64 5.77
CA GLU A 77 8.70 13.21 7.10
C GLU A 77 9.29 11.83 7.40
N ARG A 78 9.40 11.47 8.67
CA ARG A 78 10.05 10.22 9.09
C ARG A 78 9.12 9.39 9.96
N ASP A 79 9.29 8.08 9.84
CA ASP A 79 8.70 7.08 10.74
C ASP A 79 7.16 7.20 10.81
N LEU A 80 6.52 7.38 9.65
CA LEU A 80 5.06 7.48 9.57
C LEU A 80 4.41 6.12 9.39
N GLU A 81 3.44 5.82 10.24
CA GLU A 81 2.57 4.65 10.11
C GLU A 81 1.63 4.78 8.91
N THR A 82 1.00 5.94 8.79
CA THR A 82 0.02 6.24 7.75
C THR A 82 0.23 7.68 7.32
N TRP A 83 0.10 7.96 6.03
CA TRP A 83 0.18 9.31 5.49
C TRP A 83 -1.00 9.61 4.57
N PHE A 84 -1.12 10.83 4.11
CA PHE A 84 -2.26 11.26 3.31
C PHE A 84 -1.82 11.67 1.90
N ILE A 85 -2.45 11.10 0.89
CA ILE A 85 -2.28 11.50 -0.51
C ILE A 85 -3.64 11.93 -1.07
N PRO A 86 -3.84 13.24 -1.32
CA PRO A 86 -5.06 13.73 -1.95
C PRO A 86 -5.26 13.16 -3.34
N GLY A 87 -6.51 13.09 -3.77
CA GLY A 87 -6.86 12.75 -5.16
C GLY A 87 -6.15 13.67 -6.15
N GLY A 88 -5.62 13.09 -7.22
CA GLY A 88 -4.85 13.80 -8.25
C GLY A 88 -3.41 14.14 -7.87
N CYS A 89 -2.95 13.70 -6.70
CA CYS A 89 -1.57 13.90 -6.23
C CYS A 89 -0.75 12.62 -6.31
N ALA A 90 0.53 12.75 -6.01
CA ALA A 90 1.43 11.62 -5.84
C ALA A 90 2.12 11.70 -4.48
N GLY A 91 2.57 10.56 -3.99
CA GLY A 91 3.39 10.43 -2.81
C GLY A 91 4.52 9.44 -3.04
N ALA A 92 5.49 9.43 -2.15
CA ALA A 92 6.55 8.44 -2.16
C ALA A 92 6.95 8.08 -0.73
N ALA A 93 7.33 6.82 -0.53
CA ALA A 93 7.83 6.35 0.76
C ALA A 93 9.01 5.41 0.56
N LEU A 94 10.01 5.52 1.42
CA LEU A 94 11.10 4.56 1.55
C LEU A 94 10.84 3.68 2.77
N TYR A 95 11.07 2.40 2.64
CA TYR A 95 11.08 1.45 3.74
C TYR A 95 12.16 0.39 3.55
N THR A 96 12.87 0.05 4.62
CA THR A 96 13.84 -1.04 4.66
C THR A 96 13.22 -2.23 5.36
N PHE A 97 13.08 -3.36 4.66
CA PHE A 97 12.49 -4.58 5.25
C PHE A 97 13.44 -5.20 6.26
N LEU A 98 12.97 -5.40 7.49
CA LEU A 98 13.76 -5.93 8.60
C LEU A 98 13.46 -7.39 8.94
N GLN A 99 12.30 -7.90 8.53
CA GLN A 99 11.87 -9.27 8.77
C GLN A 99 11.31 -9.89 7.48
N PRO A 100 11.43 -11.21 7.29
CA PRO A 100 10.74 -11.89 6.21
C PRO A 100 9.25 -12.01 6.52
N GLY A 101 8.44 -12.19 5.48
CA GLY A 101 7.01 -12.41 5.60
C GLY A 101 6.20 -11.67 4.52
N ILE A 102 4.91 -11.60 4.74
CA ILE A 102 4.00 -10.86 3.85
C ILE A 102 3.65 -9.53 4.49
N TYR A 103 3.95 -8.46 3.78
CA TYR A 103 3.58 -7.10 4.14
C TYR A 103 2.44 -6.67 3.23
N ALA A 104 1.47 -5.94 3.77
CA ALA A 104 0.35 -5.44 2.99
C ALA A 104 0.39 -3.91 2.91
N TYR A 105 0.54 -3.38 1.70
CA TYR A 105 0.38 -1.97 1.41
C TYR A 105 -1.08 -1.71 1.08
N VAL A 106 -1.75 -0.92 1.89
CA VAL A 106 -3.21 -0.74 1.83
C VAL A 106 -3.59 0.73 1.88
N ASN A 107 -4.78 1.06 1.38
CA ASN A 107 -5.49 2.24 1.83
C ASN A 107 -6.06 1.94 3.22
N HIS A 108 -5.68 2.70 4.24
CA HIS A 108 -6.12 2.43 5.62
C HIS A 108 -7.60 2.76 5.89
N ASN A 109 -8.36 3.18 4.91
CA ASN A 109 -9.78 2.91 4.88
C ASN A 109 -9.95 1.43 4.54
N LEU A 110 -10.08 0.59 5.56
CA LEU A 110 -9.98 -0.86 5.40
C LEU A 110 -11.13 -1.46 4.61
N ILE A 111 -12.28 -0.82 4.56
CA ILE A 111 -13.36 -1.23 3.64
C ILE A 111 -12.91 -1.05 2.19
N GLU A 112 -12.27 0.07 1.87
CA GLU A 112 -11.71 0.30 0.53
C GLU A 112 -10.58 -0.70 0.20
N ALA A 113 -9.80 -1.10 1.20
CA ALA A 113 -8.74 -2.09 1.02
C ALA A 113 -9.27 -3.50 0.80
N PHE A 114 -10.11 -4.01 1.69
CA PHE A 114 -10.49 -5.41 1.71
C PHE A 114 -11.71 -5.72 0.85
N GLU A 115 -12.70 -4.84 0.82
CA GLU A 115 -13.91 -5.09 0.03
C GLU A 115 -13.81 -4.53 -1.39
N LEU A 116 -13.15 -3.38 -1.57
CA LEU A 116 -13.09 -2.71 -2.88
C LEU A 116 -11.78 -2.93 -3.63
N GLY A 117 -10.74 -3.46 -2.97
CA GLY A 117 -9.53 -3.97 -3.63
C GLY A 117 -8.26 -3.11 -3.52
N ALA A 118 -8.23 -2.08 -2.65
CA ALA A 118 -7.06 -1.23 -2.46
C ALA A 118 -5.99 -1.86 -1.56
N ALA A 119 -5.51 -3.03 -1.95
CA ALA A 119 -4.46 -3.79 -1.26
C ALA A 119 -3.41 -4.32 -2.24
N ALA A 120 -2.16 -4.22 -1.84
CA ALA A 120 -1.00 -4.80 -2.51
C ALA A 120 -0.15 -5.53 -1.48
N HIS A 121 0.58 -6.56 -1.90
CA HIS A 121 1.46 -7.32 -1.02
C HIS A 121 2.92 -7.22 -1.45
N PHE A 122 3.82 -7.23 -0.46
CA PHE A 122 5.21 -7.60 -0.62
C PHE A 122 5.44 -8.98 0.00
N THR A 123 6.03 -9.88 -0.76
CA THR A 123 6.58 -11.13 -0.22
C THR A 123 8.06 -10.91 0.01
N VAL A 124 8.45 -10.87 1.29
CA VAL A 124 9.82 -10.61 1.71
C VAL A 124 10.46 -11.90 2.16
N THR A 125 11.61 -12.22 1.56
CA THR A 125 12.40 -13.41 1.89
C THR A 125 13.64 -13.05 2.69
N GLY A 126 14.12 -13.95 3.53
CA GLY A 126 15.30 -13.76 4.35
C GLY A 126 15.23 -14.57 5.63
N GLU A 127 16.22 -14.37 6.49
CA GLU A 127 16.26 -15.00 7.81
C GLU A 127 15.44 -14.18 8.82
N TRP A 128 14.73 -14.89 9.69
CA TRP A 128 14.00 -14.27 10.79
C TRP A 128 14.96 -13.79 11.86
N ASN A 129 14.75 -12.60 12.40
CA ASN A 129 15.54 -12.03 13.48
C ASN A 129 14.72 -11.99 14.78
N ASP A 130 15.02 -12.91 15.69
CA ASP A 130 14.35 -13.02 16.98
C ASP A 130 14.63 -11.83 17.93
N ASP A 131 15.72 -11.08 17.71
CA ASP A 131 16.03 -9.90 18.51
C ASP A 131 15.03 -8.75 18.24
N LEU A 132 14.44 -8.73 17.06
CA LEU A 132 13.41 -7.74 16.69
C LEU A 132 12.02 -8.19 17.10
N MET A 133 11.73 -9.46 16.96
CA MET A 133 10.42 -10.02 17.30
C MET A 133 10.53 -11.54 17.49
N THR A 134 10.06 -12.05 18.61
CA THR A 134 9.94 -13.49 18.84
C THR A 134 8.59 -13.83 19.43
N SER A 135 8.09 -15.01 19.11
CA SER A 135 6.85 -15.53 19.69
C SER A 135 7.15 -16.19 21.03
N VAL A 136 6.52 -15.71 22.08
CA VAL A 136 6.64 -16.33 23.43
C VAL A 136 5.80 -17.60 23.57
N THR A 137 4.84 -17.80 22.66
CA THR A 137 4.01 -19.01 22.59
C THR A 137 4.01 -19.47 21.14
N PRO A 138 4.31 -20.76 20.87
CA PRO A 138 4.22 -21.26 19.51
C PRO A 138 2.83 -20.99 18.91
N PRO A 139 2.74 -20.68 17.60
CA PRO A 139 1.45 -20.51 16.95
C PRO A 139 0.60 -21.76 17.12
N SER A 140 -0.62 -21.60 17.62
CA SER A 140 -1.59 -22.69 17.60
C SER A 140 -2.02 -22.92 16.17
N GLY A 141 -2.03 -24.15 15.72
CA GLY A 141 -2.61 -24.49 14.43
C GLY A 141 -4.07 -24.03 14.37
N VAL A 142 -4.45 -23.44 13.26
CA VAL A 142 -5.85 -23.07 12.96
C VAL A 142 -6.53 -24.29 12.33
#